data_61b4f3b42b6ea1d9002615b97bd9a0e9
#
_entry.id   61b4f3b42b6ea1d9002615b97bd9a0e9
#
_cell.length_a   1.000
_cell.length_b   1.000
_cell.length_c   1.000
_cell.angle_alpha   90.00
_cell.angle_beta   90.00
_cell.angle_gamma   90.00
#
_symmetry.space_group_name_H-M   'P 1'
#
loop_
_entity.id
_entity.type
_entity.pdbx_description
1 polymer ?
#
loop_
_entity_poly.entity_id
_entity_poly.type
_entity_poly.pdbx_seq_one_letter_code
_entity_poly.pdbx_strand_id
1 'polypeptide(L)'
;KLFEKYRELIVYVFFGVLTTLVNYIIHFSLSFLGANYYICVSVAWLGAVIFAYATNRIFVFDSKTKGKAQIKEAGLFFSARVFSYGIEMLIAFIFIGCLHLDKIVWTVSFSEAPLPLGEFIVKTVSQVIIVISNYVFSKLVIFKKEK
;
A
#
# COMPACT_ATOMS: atom_id res chain seq x y z
N LYS A 1 -24.23 -4.85 19.45
CA LYS A 1 -24.68 -3.52 18.95
C LYS A 1 -23.54 -2.60 18.52
N LEU A 2 -22.48 -2.37 19.34
CA LEU A 2 -21.32 -1.56 18.93
C LEU A 2 -20.49 -2.24 17.83
N PHE A 3 -20.24 -3.54 17.96
CA PHE A 3 -19.49 -4.33 16.97
C PHE A 3 -20.17 -4.36 15.60
N GLU A 4 -21.47 -4.52 15.55
CA GLU A 4 -22.24 -4.48 14.28
C GLU A 4 -22.16 -3.11 13.61
N LYS A 5 -22.19 -2.04 14.40
CA LYS A 5 -22.07 -0.65 13.90
C LYS A 5 -20.69 -0.37 13.28
N TYR A 6 -19.61 -0.96 13.82
CA TYR A 6 -18.25 -0.72 13.38
C TYR A 6 -17.61 -1.89 12.63
N ARG A 7 -18.39 -2.95 12.35
CA ARG A 7 -17.91 -4.16 11.69
C ARG A 7 -17.19 -3.85 10.38
N GLU A 8 -17.79 -3.06 9.51
CA GLU A 8 -17.18 -2.68 8.22
C GLU A 8 -15.86 -1.95 8.41
N LEU A 9 -15.79 -1.02 9.36
CA LEU A 9 -14.56 -0.28 9.66
C LEU A 9 -13.48 -1.19 10.23
N ILE A 10 -13.82 -2.09 11.16
CA ILE A 10 -12.87 -3.03 11.76
C ILE A 10 -12.32 -3.98 10.70
N VAL A 11 -13.20 -4.55 9.86
CA VAL A 11 -12.80 -5.46 8.78
C VAL A 11 -11.95 -4.72 7.73
N TYR A 12 -12.33 -3.47 7.39
CA TYR A 12 -11.54 -2.63 6.48
C TYR A 12 -10.11 -2.36 7.01
N VAL A 13 -9.98 -1.99 8.29
CA VAL A 13 -8.67 -1.76 8.92
C VAL A 13 -7.86 -3.05 8.98
N PHE A 14 -8.47 -4.16 9.33
CA PHE A 14 -7.82 -5.47 9.37
C PHE A 14 -7.23 -5.85 7.99
N PHE A 15 -8.03 -5.79 6.93
CA PHE A 15 -7.55 -6.07 5.58
C PHE A 15 -6.59 -4.99 5.05
N GLY A 16 -6.68 -3.76 5.54
CA GLY A 16 -5.70 -2.71 5.28
C GLY A 16 -4.32 -3.07 5.81
N VAL A 17 -4.25 -3.58 7.05
CA VAL A 17 -2.99 -4.08 7.65
C VAL A 17 -2.45 -5.28 6.85
N LEU A 18 -3.30 -6.23 6.48
CA LEU A 18 -2.90 -7.38 5.66
C LEU A 18 -2.40 -6.94 4.27
N THR A 19 -3.03 -5.95 3.66
CA THR A 19 -2.59 -5.37 2.39
C THR A 19 -1.18 -4.79 2.49
N THR A 20 -0.90 -4.07 3.57
CA THR A 20 0.44 -3.54 3.85
C THR A 20 1.45 -4.67 4.03
N LEU A 21 1.08 -5.72 4.76
CA LEU A 21 1.94 -6.90 4.94
C LEU A 21 2.25 -7.59 3.61
N VAL A 22 1.25 -7.80 2.74
CA VAL A 22 1.45 -8.33 1.38
C VAL A 22 2.41 -7.47 0.57
N ASN A 23 2.25 -6.14 0.64
CA ASN A 23 3.16 -5.20 -0.03
C ASN A 23 4.61 -5.38 0.45
N TYR A 24 4.84 -5.47 1.76
CA TYR A 24 6.18 -5.68 2.32
C TYR A 24 6.78 -7.04 1.93
N ILE A 25 5.99 -8.11 2.01
CA ILE A 25 6.46 -9.46 1.63
C ILE A 25 6.93 -9.45 0.17
N ILE A 26 6.13 -8.93 -0.75
CA ILE A 26 6.50 -8.89 -2.17
C ILE A 26 7.72 -8.00 -2.39
N HIS A 27 7.76 -6.81 -1.80
CA HIS A 27 8.85 -5.86 -1.96
C HIS A 27 10.18 -6.47 -1.52
N PHE A 28 10.26 -6.98 -0.29
CA PHE A 28 11.51 -7.50 0.24
C PHE A 28 11.89 -8.85 -0.38
N SER A 29 10.93 -9.69 -0.79
CA SER A 29 11.24 -10.89 -1.55
C SER A 29 11.96 -10.57 -2.85
N LEU A 30 11.51 -9.55 -3.58
CA LEU A 30 12.16 -9.09 -4.81
C LEU A 30 13.50 -8.40 -4.54
N SER A 31 13.58 -7.61 -3.48
CA SER A 31 14.84 -6.96 -3.07
C SER A 31 15.93 -8.00 -2.74
N PHE A 32 15.59 -9.05 -2.00
CA PHE A 32 16.53 -10.16 -1.72
C PHE A 32 16.94 -10.94 -2.98
N LEU A 33 16.10 -10.97 -4.01
CA LEU A 33 16.43 -11.52 -5.33
C LEU A 33 17.28 -10.57 -6.19
N GLY A 34 17.65 -9.39 -5.67
CA GLY A 34 18.49 -8.41 -6.35
C GLY A 34 17.73 -7.52 -7.34
N ALA A 35 16.40 -7.46 -7.28
CA ALA A 35 15.64 -6.57 -8.14
C ALA A 35 15.86 -5.09 -7.75
N ASN A 36 15.82 -4.21 -8.75
CA ASN A 36 15.90 -2.76 -8.53
C ASN A 36 14.72 -2.28 -7.65
N TYR A 37 15.00 -1.33 -6.75
CA TYR A 37 14.03 -0.78 -5.80
C TYR A 37 12.72 -0.35 -6.47
N TYR A 38 12.77 0.34 -7.61
CA TYR A 38 11.57 0.79 -8.32
C TYR A 38 10.72 -0.37 -8.86
N ILE A 39 11.36 -1.46 -9.27
CA ILE A 39 10.67 -2.70 -9.67
C ILE A 39 10.00 -3.32 -8.44
N CYS A 40 10.71 -3.39 -7.31
CA CYS A 40 10.16 -3.90 -6.05
C CYS A 40 8.91 -3.12 -5.63
N VAL A 41 8.97 -1.78 -5.65
CA VAL A 41 7.83 -0.91 -5.33
C VAL A 41 6.66 -1.16 -6.27
N SER A 42 6.90 -1.20 -7.58
CA SER A 42 5.84 -1.33 -8.59
C SER A 42 5.12 -2.67 -8.50
N VAL A 43 5.85 -3.76 -8.39
CA VAL A 43 5.28 -5.12 -8.31
C VAL A 43 4.59 -5.33 -6.96
N ALA A 44 5.18 -4.85 -5.87
CA ALA A 44 4.58 -4.91 -4.54
C ALA A 44 3.27 -4.11 -4.47
N TRP A 45 3.25 -2.91 -5.06
CA TRP A 45 2.04 -2.10 -5.17
C TRP A 45 0.93 -2.83 -5.94
N LEU A 46 1.26 -3.38 -7.12
CA LEU A 46 0.27 -4.10 -7.94
C LEU A 46 -0.33 -5.29 -7.19
N GLY A 47 0.51 -6.12 -6.56
CA GLY A 47 0.06 -7.27 -5.77
C GLY A 47 -0.81 -6.86 -4.58
N ALA A 48 -0.41 -5.81 -3.85
CA ALA A 48 -1.17 -5.27 -2.73
C ALA A 48 -2.53 -4.69 -3.16
N VAL A 49 -2.60 -3.98 -4.30
CA VAL A 49 -3.85 -3.41 -4.82
C VAL A 49 -4.82 -4.50 -5.26
N ILE A 50 -4.34 -5.55 -5.93
CA ILE A 50 -5.17 -6.70 -6.31
C ILE A 50 -5.72 -7.38 -5.06
N PHE A 51 -4.87 -7.64 -4.06
CA PHE A 51 -5.28 -8.22 -2.79
C PHE A 51 -6.31 -7.35 -2.08
N ALA A 52 -6.05 -6.03 -1.97
CA ALA A 52 -6.96 -5.08 -1.33
C ALA A 52 -8.32 -5.01 -2.03
N TYR A 53 -8.34 -5.00 -3.37
CA TYR A 53 -9.60 -5.00 -4.12
C TYR A 53 -10.41 -6.26 -3.85
N ALA A 54 -9.77 -7.43 -3.95
CA ALA A 54 -10.45 -8.72 -3.73
C ALA A 54 -11.01 -8.81 -2.31
N THR A 55 -10.21 -8.49 -1.30
CA THR A 55 -10.62 -8.60 0.11
C THR A 55 -11.69 -7.58 0.49
N ASN A 56 -11.54 -6.33 0.06
CA ASN A 56 -12.53 -5.30 0.33
C ASN A 56 -13.87 -5.64 -0.34
N ARG A 57 -13.85 -6.10 -1.57
CA ARG A 57 -15.06 -6.50 -2.29
C ARG A 57 -15.79 -7.64 -1.61
N ILE A 58 -15.07 -8.68 -1.17
CA ILE A 58 -15.67 -9.91 -0.62
C ILE A 58 -16.05 -9.72 0.85
N PHE A 59 -15.16 -9.16 1.66
CA PHE A 59 -15.29 -9.21 3.12
C PHE A 59 -15.76 -7.88 3.75
N VAL A 60 -15.45 -6.74 3.12
CA VAL A 60 -15.83 -5.43 3.66
C VAL A 60 -17.20 -5.00 3.16
N PHE A 61 -17.35 -4.93 1.84
CA PHE A 61 -18.55 -4.37 1.23
C PHE A 61 -19.57 -5.41 0.79
N ASP A 62 -19.23 -6.73 0.86
CA ASP A 62 -20.09 -7.82 0.35
C ASP A 62 -20.72 -7.44 -1.00
N SER A 63 -19.93 -6.83 -1.89
CA SER A 63 -20.42 -6.22 -3.12
C SER A 63 -20.86 -7.30 -4.10
N LYS A 64 -22.13 -7.31 -4.42
CA LYS A 64 -22.77 -8.21 -5.41
C LYS A 64 -22.91 -7.56 -6.79
N THR A 65 -22.29 -6.40 -6.99
CA THR A 65 -22.32 -5.70 -8.27
C THR A 65 -21.70 -6.55 -9.39
N LYS A 66 -22.33 -6.51 -10.57
CA LYS A 66 -21.87 -7.24 -11.76
C LYS A 66 -21.88 -6.33 -12.99
N GLY A 67 -21.13 -6.71 -14.02
CA GLY A 67 -21.09 -6.00 -15.29
C GLY A 67 -20.53 -4.58 -15.16
N LYS A 68 -21.19 -3.60 -15.77
CA LYS A 68 -20.70 -2.20 -15.84
C LYS A 68 -20.52 -1.54 -14.46
N ALA A 69 -21.38 -1.85 -13.49
CA ALA A 69 -21.28 -1.33 -12.13
C ALA A 69 -20.02 -1.84 -11.40
N GLN A 70 -19.66 -3.10 -11.61
CA GLN A 70 -18.43 -3.69 -11.10
C GLN A 70 -17.18 -3.01 -11.69
N ILE A 71 -17.18 -2.76 -13.00
CA ILE A 71 -16.07 -2.07 -13.68
C ILE A 71 -15.90 -0.65 -13.15
N LYS A 72 -17.00 0.07 -12.91
CA LYS A 72 -16.97 1.41 -12.32
C LYS A 72 -16.42 1.39 -10.89
N GLU A 73 -16.86 0.44 -10.07
CA GLU A 73 -16.36 0.23 -8.69
C GLU A 73 -14.85 -0.04 -8.69
N ALA A 74 -14.39 -0.98 -9.51
CA ALA A 74 -12.98 -1.27 -9.68
C ALA A 74 -12.20 -0.05 -10.16
N GLY A 75 -12.68 0.66 -11.17
CA GLY A 75 -12.05 1.85 -11.72
C GLY A 75 -11.83 2.95 -10.66
N LEU A 76 -12.83 3.24 -9.84
CA LEU A 76 -12.71 4.22 -8.74
C LEU A 76 -11.71 3.75 -7.68
N PHE A 77 -11.74 2.46 -7.32
CA PHE A 77 -10.80 1.89 -6.38
C PHE A 77 -9.35 1.98 -6.86
N PHE A 78 -9.10 1.57 -8.11
CA PHE A 78 -7.77 1.64 -8.71
C PHE A 78 -7.28 3.08 -8.90
N SER A 79 -8.15 4.02 -9.28
CA SER A 79 -7.78 5.44 -9.44
C SER A 79 -7.23 6.04 -8.15
N ALA A 80 -7.88 5.78 -7.01
CA ALA A 80 -7.38 6.24 -5.72
C ALA A 80 -6.02 5.61 -5.36
N ARG A 81 -5.79 4.36 -5.74
CA ARG A 81 -4.53 3.66 -5.50
C ARG A 81 -3.40 4.11 -6.42
N VAL A 82 -3.70 4.46 -7.67
CA VAL A 82 -2.72 5.06 -8.60
C VAL A 82 -2.18 6.37 -8.05
N PHE A 83 -3.00 7.20 -7.44
CA PHE A 83 -2.55 8.42 -6.79
C PHE A 83 -1.56 8.14 -5.64
N SER A 84 -1.88 7.17 -4.78
CA SER A 84 -0.98 6.73 -3.71
C SER A 84 0.34 6.17 -4.24
N TYR A 85 0.29 5.43 -5.35
CA TYR A 85 1.49 4.94 -6.04
C TYR A 85 2.38 6.07 -6.56
N GLY A 86 1.78 7.13 -7.13
CA GLY A 86 2.53 8.32 -7.54
C GLY A 86 3.30 8.96 -6.39
N ILE A 87 2.69 9.07 -5.21
CA ILE A 87 3.36 9.56 -3.99
C ILE A 87 4.51 8.62 -3.60
N GLU A 88 4.30 7.30 -3.60
CA GLU A 88 5.33 6.32 -3.24
C GLU A 88 6.53 6.41 -4.20
N MET A 89 6.28 6.53 -5.51
CA MET A 89 7.33 6.70 -6.51
C MET A 89 8.11 8.01 -6.35
N LEU A 90 7.43 9.11 -6.03
CA LEU A 90 8.10 10.38 -5.76
C LEU A 90 9.04 10.28 -4.55
N ILE A 91 8.57 9.66 -3.48
CA ILE A 91 9.39 9.42 -2.29
C ILE A 91 10.59 8.53 -2.63
N ALA A 92 10.37 7.43 -3.36
CA ALA A 92 11.44 6.55 -3.82
C ALA A 92 12.47 7.30 -4.67
N PHE A 93 12.04 8.14 -5.58
CA PHE A 93 12.93 8.96 -6.41
C PHE A 93 13.81 9.87 -5.55
N ILE A 94 13.23 10.55 -4.56
CA ILE A 94 13.99 11.46 -3.69
C ILE A 94 14.96 10.69 -2.80
N PHE A 95 14.48 9.69 -2.06
CA PHE A 95 15.27 9.05 -1.01
C PHE A 95 16.23 7.97 -1.55
N ILE A 96 15.83 7.24 -2.58
CA ILE A 96 16.68 6.23 -3.20
C ILE A 96 17.45 6.81 -4.39
N GLY A 97 16.78 7.53 -5.29
CA GLY A 97 17.40 8.06 -6.49
C GLY A 97 18.38 9.21 -6.23
N CYS A 98 18.01 10.18 -5.36
CA CYS A 98 18.83 11.36 -5.10
C CYS A 98 19.73 11.21 -3.85
N LEU A 99 19.21 10.64 -2.77
CA LEU A 99 19.92 10.53 -1.48
C LEU A 99 20.63 9.19 -1.29
N HIS A 100 20.42 8.21 -2.17
CA HIS A 100 21.06 6.89 -2.14
C HIS A 100 20.94 6.16 -0.79
N LEU A 101 19.79 6.24 -0.13
CA LEU A 101 19.57 5.58 1.16
C LEU A 101 19.51 4.06 1.07
N ASP A 102 19.35 3.48 -0.13
CA ASP A 102 19.45 2.06 -0.42
C ASP A 102 20.82 1.47 -0.04
N LYS A 103 21.86 2.30 -0.01
CA LYS A 103 23.22 1.90 0.39
C LYS A 103 23.38 1.66 1.89
N ILE A 104 22.39 2.04 2.70
CA ILE A 104 22.40 1.79 4.14
C ILE A 104 21.97 0.34 4.38
N VAL A 105 22.93 -0.49 4.76
CA VAL A 105 22.73 -1.91 5.06
C VAL A 105 23.13 -2.21 6.50
N TRP A 106 22.47 -3.19 7.11
CA TRP A 106 22.83 -3.70 8.42
C TRP A 106 23.28 -5.16 8.31
N THR A 107 24.51 -5.41 8.70
CA THR A 107 25.06 -6.76 8.77
C THR A 107 24.83 -7.35 10.15
N VAL A 108 24.20 -8.54 10.21
CA VAL A 108 23.92 -9.26 11.45
C VAL A 108 24.85 -10.46 11.52
N SER A 109 25.46 -10.72 12.68
CA SER A 109 26.51 -11.72 12.86
C SER A 109 26.14 -13.16 12.50
N PHE A 110 24.84 -13.47 12.35
CA PHE A 110 24.36 -14.80 11.99
C PHE A 110 23.75 -14.88 10.57
N SER A 111 23.81 -13.80 9.81
CA SER A 111 23.29 -13.76 8.42
C SER A 111 24.40 -13.31 7.48
N GLU A 112 24.65 -14.08 6.43
CA GLU A 112 25.60 -13.74 5.37
C GLU A 112 25.06 -12.63 4.45
N ALA A 113 23.73 -12.46 4.40
CA ALA A 113 23.09 -11.42 3.59
C ALA A 113 22.88 -10.14 4.40
N PRO A 114 23.32 -8.97 3.91
CA PRO A 114 23.05 -7.69 4.56
C PRO A 114 21.57 -7.37 4.52
N LEU A 115 21.03 -6.86 5.63
CA LEU A 115 19.64 -6.41 5.68
C LEU A 115 19.51 -5.02 5.01
N PRO A 116 18.56 -4.82 4.10
CA PRO A 116 18.38 -3.55 3.39
C PRO A 116 17.68 -2.51 4.29
N LEU A 117 18.40 -2.01 5.30
CA LEU A 117 17.84 -1.11 6.31
C LEU A 117 17.36 0.21 5.69
N GLY A 118 18.11 0.75 4.73
CA GLY A 118 17.73 1.98 4.04
C GLY A 118 16.43 1.82 3.26
N GLU A 119 16.27 0.73 2.52
CA GLU A 119 15.01 0.43 1.83
C GLU A 119 13.85 0.27 2.82
N PHE A 120 14.08 -0.40 3.96
CA PHE A 120 13.06 -0.57 4.99
C PHE A 120 12.60 0.77 5.57
N ILE A 121 13.54 1.67 5.87
CA ILE A 121 13.23 3.02 6.39
C ILE A 121 12.42 3.81 5.35
N VAL A 122 12.89 3.87 4.10
CA VAL A 122 12.21 4.60 3.03
C VAL A 122 10.81 4.04 2.80
N LYS A 123 10.67 2.71 2.77
CA LYS A 123 9.38 2.03 2.61
C LYS A 123 8.42 2.35 3.75
N THR A 124 8.89 2.33 5.00
CA THR A 124 8.07 2.64 6.17
C THR A 124 7.60 4.09 6.17
N VAL A 125 8.50 5.03 5.89
CA VAL A 125 8.16 6.46 5.77
C VAL A 125 7.13 6.68 4.66
N SER A 126 7.32 6.04 3.50
CA SER A 126 6.36 6.10 2.40
C SER A 126 4.97 5.62 2.82
N GLN A 127 4.88 4.49 3.52
CA GLN A 127 3.59 3.95 3.97
C GLN A 127 2.88 4.87 4.95
N VAL A 128 3.60 5.50 5.88
CA VAL A 128 3.01 6.50 6.81
C VAL A 128 2.44 7.69 6.03
N ILE A 129 3.20 8.24 5.09
CA ILE A 129 2.76 9.37 4.26
C ILE A 129 1.54 8.98 3.42
N ILE A 130 1.52 7.78 2.83
CA ILE A 130 0.41 7.27 2.03
C ILE A 130 -0.86 7.13 2.89
N VAL A 131 -0.76 6.58 4.10
CA VAL A 131 -1.91 6.44 5.02
C VAL A 131 -2.49 7.79 5.37
N ILE A 132 -1.64 8.78 5.71
CA ILE A 132 -2.06 10.14 6.01
C ILE A 132 -2.71 10.79 4.78
N SER A 133 -2.09 10.67 3.61
CA SER A 133 -2.60 11.23 2.35
C SER A 133 -3.96 10.64 1.98
N ASN A 134 -4.12 9.32 2.12
CA ASN A 134 -5.39 8.64 1.87
C ASN A 134 -6.49 9.10 2.84
N TYR A 135 -6.15 9.31 4.11
CA TYR A 135 -7.08 9.85 5.10
C TYR A 135 -7.52 11.27 4.74
N VAL A 136 -6.55 12.16 4.45
CA VAL A 136 -6.81 13.55 4.07
C VAL A 136 -7.66 13.61 2.79
N PHE A 137 -7.30 12.83 1.77
CA PHE A 137 -8.02 12.76 0.51
C PHE A 137 -9.47 12.27 0.70
N SER A 138 -9.64 11.19 1.47
CA SER A 138 -10.97 10.67 1.79
C SER A 138 -11.82 11.72 2.51
N LYS A 139 -11.25 12.43 3.48
CA LYS A 139 -11.94 13.48 4.24
C LYS A 139 -12.33 14.68 3.39
N LEU A 140 -11.46 15.10 2.45
CA LEU A 140 -11.69 16.27 1.61
C LEU A 140 -12.61 15.98 0.42
N VAL A 141 -12.60 14.76 -0.12
CA VAL A 141 -13.31 14.40 -1.34
C VAL A 141 -14.61 13.65 -1.04
N ILE A 142 -14.56 12.66 -0.13
CA ILE A 142 -15.72 11.79 0.16
C ILE A 142 -16.64 12.40 1.21
N PHE A 143 -16.09 13.02 2.25
CA PHE A 143 -16.86 13.61 3.35
C PHE A 143 -17.10 15.12 3.23
N LYS A 144 -16.88 15.69 2.05
CA LYS A 144 -17.37 17.03 1.78
C LYS A 144 -18.90 16.96 1.71
N LYS A 145 -19.54 16.99 2.90
CA LYS A 145 -20.99 17.19 2.99
C LYS A 145 -21.31 18.46 2.20
N GLU A 146 -22.17 18.33 1.20
CA GLU A 146 -22.84 19.47 0.59
C GLU A 146 -23.45 20.31 1.72
N LYS A 147 -22.99 21.55 1.82
CA LYS A 147 -23.68 22.58 2.60
C LYS A 147 -24.79 23.18 1.75
#